data_b308c4143927f7f19f91ba5cf8ecb2cd
#
_entry.id   b308c4143927f7f19f91ba5cf8ecb2cd
#
_cell.length_a   1.000
_cell.length_b   1.000
_cell.length_c   1.000
_cell.angle_alpha   90.00
_cell.angle_beta   90.00
_cell.angle_gamma   90.00
#
_symmetry.space_group_name_H-M   'P 1'
#
loop_
_entity.id
_entity.type
_entity.pdbx_description
1 polymer ?
#
loop_
_entity_poly.entity_id
_entity_poly.type
_entity_poly.pdbx_seq_one_letter_code
_entity_poly.pdbx_strand_id
1 'polypeptide(L)' 'MKIADVKPLDDLSLLITASDGMVGLFDMKPYLDYEAFEALKEHSEFCKVRNGGYFIEWDCGADLSADTIEARLLPR' A
#
# COMPACT_ATOMS: atom_id res chain seq x y z
N MET A 1 -5.16 9.00 -9.15
CA MET A 1 -5.90 8.90 -7.87
C MET A 1 -5.10 9.59 -6.78
N LYS A 2 -5.77 10.28 -5.89
CA LYS A 2 -5.15 10.79 -4.67
C LYS A 2 -5.59 9.91 -3.49
N ILE A 3 -4.64 9.49 -2.67
CA ILE A 3 -4.91 8.61 -1.53
C ILE A 3 -5.23 9.47 -0.31
N ALA A 4 -6.42 9.25 0.27
CA ALA A 4 -6.83 9.94 1.49
C ALA A 4 -6.41 9.16 2.75
N ASP A 5 -6.38 7.81 2.66
CA ASP A 5 -6.00 6.97 3.78
C ASP A 5 -5.45 5.63 3.29
N VAL A 6 -4.53 5.07 4.04
CA VAL A 6 -3.99 3.73 3.80
C VAL A 6 -3.92 2.99 5.13
N LYS A 7 -4.43 1.77 5.15
CA LYS A 7 -4.47 0.96 6.38
C LYS A 7 -3.93 -0.44 6.09
N PRO A 8 -2.88 -0.87 6.80
CA PRO A 8 -2.35 -2.21 6.63
C PRO A 8 -3.28 -3.25 7.27
N LEU A 9 -3.46 -4.37 6.58
CA LEU A 9 -4.30 -5.48 7.05
C LEU A 9 -3.43 -6.69 7.36
N ASP A 10 -3.98 -7.64 8.13
CA ASP A 10 -3.22 -8.81 8.60
C ASP A 10 -2.80 -9.77 7.48
N ASP A 11 -3.48 -9.74 6.35
CA ASP A 11 -3.22 -10.65 5.22
C ASP A 11 -2.22 -10.07 4.20
N LEU A 12 -1.43 -9.06 4.58
CA LEU A 12 -0.48 -8.37 3.70
C LEU A 12 -1.16 -7.61 2.57
N SER A 13 -2.38 -7.15 2.82
CA SER A 13 -3.10 -6.24 1.93
C SER A 13 -3.18 -4.86 2.55
N LEU A 14 -3.46 -3.87 1.71
CA LEU A 14 -3.68 -2.50 2.14
C LEU A 14 -5.11 -2.09 1.81
N LEU A 15 -5.80 -1.51 2.78
CA LEU A 15 -7.10 -0.88 2.54
C LEU A 15 -6.83 0.56 2.13
N ILE A 16 -7.17 0.89 0.90
CA ILE A 16 -6.92 2.20 0.31
C ILE A 16 -8.22 2.96 0.20
N THR A 17 -8.23 4.18 0.73
CA THR A 17 -9.34 5.10 0.55
C THR A 17 -8.85 6.26 -0.30
N ALA A 18 -9.50 6.49 -1.44
CA ALA A 18 -9.17 7.62 -2.30
C ALA A 18 -9.90 8.87 -1.83
N SER A 19 -9.39 10.04 -2.24
CA SER A 19 -9.96 11.32 -1.83
C SER A 19 -11.38 11.56 -2.33
N ASP A 20 -11.80 10.83 -3.38
CA ASP A 20 -13.17 10.88 -3.90
C ASP A 20 -14.12 9.93 -3.17
N GLY A 21 -13.64 9.24 -2.14
CA GLY A 21 -14.44 8.31 -1.34
C GLY A 21 -14.41 6.86 -1.81
N MET A 22 -13.75 6.57 -2.94
CA MET A 22 -13.62 5.20 -3.41
C MET A 22 -12.73 4.39 -2.45
N VAL A 23 -13.12 3.15 -2.16
CA VAL A 23 -12.38 2.25 -1.28
C VAL A 23 -12.04 0.97 -2.03
N GLY A 24 -10.82 0.49 -1.86
CA GLY A 24 -10.38 -0.75 -2.48
C GLY A 24 -9.30 -1.44 -1.69
N LEU A 25 -8.99 -2.66 -2.10
CA LEU A 25 -7.93 -3.46 -1.52
C LEU A 25 -6.76 -3.58 -2.50
N PHE A 26 -5.57 -3.41 -2.00
CA PHE A 26 -4.35 -3.59 -2.76
C PHE A 26 -3.55 -4.75 -2.16
N ASP A 27 -3.35 -5.81 -2.93
CA ASP A 27 -2.63 -7.00 -2.48
C ASP A 27 -1.12 -6.78 -2.63
N MET A 28 -0.40 -6.75 -1.52
CA MET A 28 1.06 -6.58 -1.53
C MET A 28 1.83 -7.87 -1.77
N LYS A 29 1.18 -9.04 -1.68
CA LYS A 29 1.89 -10.33 -1.78
C LYS A 29 2.73 -10.47 -3.05
N PRO A 30 2.25 -10.09 -4.25
CA PRO A 30 3.07 -10.20 -5.46
C PRO A 30 4.34 -9.36 -5.45
N TYR A 31 4.38 -8.32 -4.63
CA TYR A 31 5.52 -7.39 -4.56
C TYR A 31 6.58 -7.81 -3.54
N LEU A 32 6.24 -8.69 -2.61
CA LEU A 32 7.12 -9.03 -1.49
C LEU A 32 8.34 -9.87 -1.91
N ASP A 33 8.30 -10.44 -3.11
CA ASP A 33 9.43 -11.17 -3.66
C ASP A 33 10.50 -10.26 -4.27
N TYR A 34 10.18 -8.98 -4.46
CA TYR A 34 11.16 -8.01 -4.93
C TYR A 34 12.03 -7.54 -3.77
N GLU A 35 13.32 -7.37 -4.05
CA GLU A 35 14.28 -6.96 -3.02
C GLU A 35 13.88 -5.65 -2.34
N ALA A 36 13.33 -4.70 -3.09
CA ALA A 36 12.91 -3.41 -2.55
C ALA A 36 11.85 -3.52 -1.46
N PHE A 37 11.08 -4.62 -1.45
CA PHE A 37 9.96 -4.81 -0.51
C PHE A 37 10.21 -5.94 0.48
N GLU A 38 11.41 -6.51 0.49
CA GLU A 38 11.71 -7.68 1.33
C GLU A 38 11.47 -7.41 2.82
N ALA A 39 11.82 -6.22 3.30
CA ALA A 39 11.64 -5.85 4.71
C ALA A 39 10.17 -5.88 5.13
N LEU A 40 9.24 -5.75 4.19
CA LEU A 40 7.79 -5.72 4.47
C LEU A 40 7.22 -7.10 4.76
N LYS A 41 8.01 -8.16 4.59
CA LYS A 41 7.62 -9.50 5.03
C LYS A 41 7.49 -9.54 6.56
N GLU A 42 8.22 -8.66 7.25
CA GLU A 42 8.08 -8.48 8.68
C GLU A 42 6.83 -7.64 8.95
N HIS A 43 5.87 -8.19 9.69
CA HIS A 43 4.58 -7.53 9.92
C HIS A 43 4.74 -6.15 10.56
N SER A 44 5.66 -6.02 11.53
CA SER A 44 5.90 -4.74 12.20
C SER A 44 6.40 -3.66 11.23
N GLU A 45 7.18 -4.04 10.23
CA GLU A 45 7.64 -3.10 9.20
C GLU A 45 6.50 -2.77 8.22
N PHE A 46 5.71 -3.76 7.84
CA PHE A 46 4.56 -3.55 6.97
C PHE A 46 3.56 -2.54 7.55
N CYS A 47 3.35 -2.59 8.85
CA CYS A 47 2.40 -1.70 9.52
C CYS A 47 2.85 -0.24 9.60
N LYS A 48 4.11 0.06 9.25
CA LYS A 48 4.65 1.43 9.30
C LYS A 48 4.39 2.23 8.03
N VAL A 49 3.45 1.78 7.21
CA VAL A 49 3.10 2.47 5.96
C VAL A 49 2.58 3.87 6.25
N ARG A 50 2.99 4.84 5.43
CA ARG A 50 2.56 6.24 5.52
C ARG A 50 1.96 6.69 4.20
N ASN A 51 0.93 7.53 4.29
CA ASN A 51 0.26 8.11 3.13
C ASN A 51 0.93 9.43 2.74
N GLY A 52 1.44 9.49 1.52
CA GLY A 52 1.99 10.72 0.94
C GLY A 52 1.03 11.41 -0.04
N GLY A 53 -0.20 10.93 -0.18
CA GLY A 53 -1.21 11.47 -1.08
C GLY A 53 -1.15 10.84 -2.46
N TYR A 54 -0.07 11.07 -3.20
CA TYR A 54 0.13 10.48 -4.52
C TYR A 54 1.08 9.29 -4.51
N PHE A 55 1.48 8.86 -3.32
CA PHE A 55 2.31 7.69 -3.09
C PHE A 55 2.10 7.21 -1.66
N ILE A 56 2.55 6.00 -1.38
CA ILE A 56 2.68 5.50 -0.02
C ILE A 56 4.13 5.08 0.18
N GLU A 57 4.60 5.13 1.41
CA GLU A 57 5.98 4.77 1.73
C GLU A 57 6.09 4.08 3.09
N TRP A 58 7.19 3.38 3.30
CA TRP A 58 7.51 2.70 4.55
C TRP A 58 8.85 3.18 5.08
N ASP A 59 9.07 2.99 6.37
CA ASP A 59 10.32 3.40 7.03
C ASP A 59 11.56 2.74 6.42
N CYS A 60 11.43 1.56 5.83
CA CYS A 60 12.56 0.87 5.19
C CYS A 60 12.98 1.47 3.86
N GLY A 61 12.30 2.51 3.39
CA GLY A 61 12.60 3.16 2.12
C GLY A 61 11.79 2.65 0.93
N ALA A 62 10.97 1.61 1.11
CA ALA A 62 10.08 1.14 0.05
C ALA A 62 8.96 2.14 -0.19
N ASP A 63 8.53 2.29 -1.44
CA ASP A 63 7.42 3.16 -1.80
C ASP A 63 6.65 2.61 -3.00
N LEU A 64 5.42 3.09 -3.17
CA LEU A 64 4.57 2.78 -4.32
C LEU A 64 3.80 4.03 -4.70
N SER A 65 3.74 4.30 -6.01
CA SER A 65 2.94 5.43 -6.50
C SER A 65 1.44 5.13 -6.46
N ALA A 66 0.64 6.17 -6.33
CA ALA A 66 -0.82 6.03 -6.40
C ALA A 66 -1.27 5.46 -7.74
N ASP A 67 -0.55 5.76 -8.82
CA ASP A 67 -0.87 5.22 -10.15
C ASP A 67 -0.70 3.70 -10.19
N THR A 68 0.36 3.18 -9.61
CA THR A 68 0.58 1.74 -9.51
C THR A 68 -0.53 1.07 -8.69
N ILE A 69 -0.89 1.67 -7.57
CA ILE A 69 -1.94 1.16 -6.69
C ILE A 69 -3.28 1.15 -7.43
N GLU A 70 -3.62 2.25 -8.09
CA GLU A 70 -4.88 2.37 -8.83
C GLU A 70 -5.02 1.30 -9.91
N ALA A 71 -3.92 1.02 -10.64
CA ALA A 71 -3.92 0.06 -11.72
C ALA A 71 -4.25 -1.36 -11.25
N ARG A 72 -4.03 -1.68 -9.99
CA ARG A 72 -4.22 -3.03 -9.44
C ARG A 72 -5.17 -3.07 -8.26
N LEU A 73 -5.86 -1.97 -7.99
CA LEU A 73 -6.79 -1.88 -6.87
C LEU A 73 -8.02 -2.75 -7.13
N LEU A 74 -8.36 -3.56 -6.13
CA LEU A 74 -9.58 -4.40 -6.20
C LEU A 74 -10.69 -3.64 -5.48
N PRO A 75 -11.79 -3.31 -6.16
CA PRO A 75 -12.92 -2.60 -5.54
C PRO A 75 -13.46 -3.39 -4.36
N ARG A 76 -13.87 -2.68 -3.33
CA ARG A 76 -14.44 -3.29 -2.16
C ARG A 76 -15.93 -2.95 -2.01
#